data_31cecb593dbb5dab8308be29b7246f27
#
_entry.id   31cecb593dbb5dab8308be29b7246f27
#
_cell.length_a   1.000
_cell.length_b   1.000
_cell.length_c   1.000
_cell.angle_alpha   90.00
_cell.angle_beta   90.00
_cell.angle_gamma   90.00
#
_symmetry.space_group_name_H-M   'P 1'
#
loop_
_entity.id
_entity.type
_entity.pdbx_description
1 polymer ?
#
loop_
_entity_poly.entity_id
_entity_poly.type
_entity_poly.pdbx_seq_one_letter_code
_entity_poly.pdbx_strand_id
1 'polypeptide(L)'
;MIRGRGLAKRFGDRRVFAGVDVDVADDGFLLVTGPNGSGKTTLLRMLAGLSAPTAGELELPVRHSIGYLAHDPLVYRELTPLENLNLFGRLYRIPERGEHVGMLLERFGLWDVRHERVSSFSRGMQQRLGLCRVLLHAPQFLLLDEPFNALDAEGTSLLDALLREPGRACVVATHEPERVANLATARLAFA
;
A
#
# COMPACT_ATOMS: atom_id res chain seq x y z
N MET A 1 11.30 -3.84 10.97
CA MET A 1 10.75 -2.72 11.78
C MET A 1 10.88 -1.41 11.03
N ILE A 2 9.86 -0.53 11.08
CA ILE A 2 9.92 0.87 10.63
C ILE A 2 9.90 1.75 11.86
N ARG A 3 10.82 2.71 12.00
CA ARG A 3 10.90 3.63 13.14
C ARG A 3 11.13 5.06 12.67
N GLY A 4 10.29 5.99 13.13
CA GLY A 4 10.43 7.43 12.92
C GLY A 4 10.39 8.18 14.25
N ARG A 5 11.21 9.21 14.40
CA ARG A 5 11.25 10.07 15.58
C ARG A 5 11.26 11.54 15.18
N GLY A 6 10.32 12.30 15.72
CA GLY A 6 10.20 13.73 15.47
C GLY A 6 10.02 14.08 14.00
N LEU A 7 9.40 13.20 13.21
CA LEU A 7 9.29 13.38 11.76
C LEU A 7 8.54 14.68 11.44
N ALA A 8 9.10 15.45 10.51
CA ALA A 8 8.45 16.64 9.94
C ALA A 8 8.52 16.62 8.42
N LYS A 9 7.52 17.22 7.78
CA LYS A 9 7.51 17.44 6.33
C LYS A 9 7.02 18.83 5.96
N ARG A 10 7.79 19.46 5.06
CA ARG A 10 7.45 20.72 4.42
C ARG A 10 7.63 20.61 2.91
N PHE A 11 6.83 21.36 2.16
CA PHE A 11 7.02 21.62 0.73
C PHE A 11 7.09 23.13 0.54
N GLY A 12 8.27 23.64 0.27
CA GLY A 12 8.52 25.09 0.33
C GLY A 12 8.15 25.63 1.71
N ASP A 13 7.30 26.64 1.77
CA ASP A 13 6.84 27.26 3.03
C ASP A 13 5.68 26.52 3.71
N ARG A 14 5.03 25.60 2.99
CA ARG A 14 3.89 24.85 3.52
C ARG A 14 4.36 23.70 4.39
N ARG A 15 4.10 23.78 5.71
CA ARG A 15 4.25 22.66 6.64
C ARG A 15 3.09 21.68 6.46
N VAL A 16 3.38 20.38 6.27
CA VAL A 16 2.38 19.32 6.22
C VAL A 16 2.13 18.78 7.62
N PHE A 17 3.20 18.36 8.31
CA PHE A 17 3.16 17.96 9.71
C PHE A 17 4.54 18.16 10.36
N ALA A 18 4.60 18.09 11.70
CA ALA A 18 5.84 18.11 12.47
C ALA A 18 5.69 17.33 13.77
N GLY A 19 6.81 16.77 14.28
CA GLY A 19 6.86 16.08 15.56
C GLY A 19 6.13 14.73 15.57
N VAL A 20 6.04 14.05 14.44
CA VAL A 20 5.35 12.76 14.35
C VAL A 20 6.32 11.63 14.68
N ASP A 21 5.95 10.81 15.65
CA ASP A 21 6.63 9.55 15.98
C ASP A 21 5.86 8.37 15.40
N VAL A 22 6.60 7.41 14.84
CA VAL A 22 6.06 6.18 14.24
C VAL A 22 6.90 5.01 14.68
N ASP A 23 6.25 3.92 15.09
CA ASP A 23 6.90 2.65 15.38
C ASP A 23 6.02 1.52 14.86
N VAL A 24 6.53 0.74 13.89
CA VAL A 24 5.82 -0.40 13.31
C VAL A 24 6.70 -1.62 13.43
N ALA A 25 6.32 -2.51 14.34
CA ALA A 25 6.97 -3.81 14.52
C ALA A 25 6.77 -4.70 13.27
N ASP A 26 7.51 -5.80 13.18
CA ASP A 26 7.50 -6.69 12.00
C ASP A 26 6.16 -7.43 11.79
N ASP A 27 5.30 -7.46 12.79
CA ASP A 27 3.93 -7.99 12.80
C ASP A 27 2.88 -6.94 13.22
N GLY A 28 3.29 -5.65 13.32
CA GLY A 28 2.46 -4.56 13.78
C GLY A 28 1.43 -4.09 12.75
N PHE A 29 0.31 -3.56 13.25
CA PHE A 29 -0.70 -2.90 12.44
C PHE A 29 -0.88 -1.45 12.90
N LEU A 30 -0.36 -0.49 12.12
CA LEU A 30 -0.53 0.93 12.37
C LEU A 30 -1.70 1.49 11.57
N LEU A 31 -2.72 1.99 12.28
CA LEU A 31 -3.83 2.73 11.68
C LEU A 31 -3.53 4.23 11.70
N VAL A 32 -3.51 4.83 10.50
CA VAL A 32 -3.31 6.28 10.32
C VAL A 32 -4.63 6.93 9.93
N THR A 33 -5.09 7.88 10.74
CA THR A 33 -6.38 8.57 10.55
C THR A 33 -6.19 10.08 10.46
N GLY A 34 -7.21 10.78 10.01
CA GLY A 34 -7.24 12.24 9.93
C GLY A 34 -7.98 12.75 8.69
N PRO A 35 -8.29 14.03 8.63
CA PRO A 35 -9.02 14.64 7.51
C PRO A 35 -8.22 14.58 6.20
N ASN A 36 -8.90 14.86 5.08
CA ASN A 36 -8.24 14.97 3.80
C ASN A 36 -7.23 16.13 3.81
N GLY A 37 -6.04 15.89 3.27
CA GLY A 37 -4.96 16.87 3.25
C GLY A 37 -4.15 17.00 4.55
N SER A 38 -4.46 16.22 5.61
CA SER A 38 -3.73 16.25 6.89
C SER A 38 -2.30 15.68 6.84
N GLY A 39 -1.94 14.99 5.77
CA GLY A 39 -0.58 14.46 5.60
C GLY A 39 -0.46 12.94 5.62
N LYS A 40 -1.56 12.17 5.71
CA LYS A 40 -1.56 10.69 5.71
C LYS A 40 -0.76 10.11 4.54
N THR A 41 -1.14 10.47 3.31
CA THR A 41 -0.42 10.06 2.09
C THR A 41 1.06 10.46 2.12
N THR A 42 1.36 11.66 2.63
CA THR A 42 2.75 12.16 2.74
C THR A 42 3.55 11.30 3.71
N LEU A 43 2.96 10.93 4.84
CA LEU A 43 3.60 10.02 5.80
C LEU A 43 3.83 8.65 5.15
N LEU A 44 2.81 8.04 4.53
CA LEU A 44 2.96 6.73 3.89
C LEU A 44 4.05 6.74 2.80
N ARG A 45 4.11 7.79 1.97
CA ARG A 45 5.19 7.97 0.97
C ARG A 45 6.57 8.09 1.61
N MET A 46 6.65 8.71 2.77
CA MET A 46 7.89 8.82 3.54
C MET A 46 8.30 7.43 4.10
N LEU A 47 7.36 6.70 4.69
CA LEU A 47 7.59 5.33 5.19
C LEU A 47 7.90 4.33 4.05
N ALA A 48 7.41 4.60 2.83
CA ALA A 48 7.77 3.83 1.63
C ALA A 48 9.15 4.19 1.04
N GLY A 49 9.89 5.14 1.66
CA GLY A 49 11.17 5.62 1.15
C GLY A 49 11.09 6.44 -0.15
N LEU A 50 9.89 6.94 -0.49
CA LEU A 50 9.64 7.75 -1.69
C LEU A 50 9.83 9.24 -1.44
N SER A 51 9.94 9.67 -0.18
CA SER A 51 10.13 11.07 0.20
C SER A 51 10.90 11.13 1.51
N ALA A 52 11.99 11.89 1.56
CA ALA A 52 12.73 12.10 2.80
C ALA A 52 11.96 13.03 3.77
N PRO A 53 12.11 12.86 5.09
CA PRO A 53 11.65 13.85 6.05
C PRO A 53 12.43 15.17 5.89
N THR A 54 11.80 16.29 6.26
CA THR A 54 12.49 17.60 6.33
C THR A 54 13.24 17.76 7.65
N ALA A 55 12.76 17.12 8.71
CA ALA A 55 13.42 17.01 10.01
C ALA A 55 12.95 15.73 10.70
N GLY A 56 13.70 15.31 11.72
CA GLY A 56 13.51 14.05 12.42
C GLY A 56 14.35 12.93 11.81
N GLU A 57 14.28 11.76 12.42
CA GLU A 57 15.04 10.57 12.02
C GLU A 57 14.08 9.49 11.55
N LEU A 58 14.42 8.80 10.45
CA LEU A 58 13.62 7.74 9.88
C LEU A 58 14.49 6.53 9.53
N GLU A 59 14.22 5.42 10.20
CA GLU A 59 14.84 4.13 9.93
C GLU A 59 13.84 3.25 9.15
N LEU A 60 14.26 2.77 8.00
CA LEU A 60 13.46 1.92 7.12
C LEU A 60 14.12 0.57 6.93
N PRO A 61 13.34 -0.50 6.78
CA PRO A 61 13.87 -1.79 6.36
C PRO A 61 14.35 -1.71 4.91
N VAL A 62 14.96 -2.79 4.42
CA VAL A 62 15.39 -2.86 3.02
C VAL A 62 14.22 -2.62 2.07
N ARG A 63 14.45 -1.83 1.02
CA ARG A 63 13.39 -1.31 0.14
C ARG A 63 12.50 -2.39 -0.47
N HIS A 64 13.05 -3.55 -0.82
CA HIS A 64 12.28 -4.64 -1.40
C HIS A 64 11.36 -5.36 -0.42
N SER A 65 11.47 -5.11 0.90
CA SER A 65 10.53 -5.63 1.89
C SER A 65 9.29 -4.74 2.08
N ILE A 66 9.20 -3.62 1.37
CA ILE A 66 8.09 -2.66 1.48
C ILE A 66 7.23 -2.72 0.22
N GLY A 67 5.94 -3.01 0.39
CA GLY A 67 4.91 -2.86 -0.62
C GLY A 67 4.09 -1.60 -0.36
N TYR A 68 3.96 -0.72 -1.36
CA TYR A 68 3.19 0.51 -1.25
C TYR A 68 2.06 0.56 -2.28
N LEU A 69 0.82 0.60 -1.79
CA LEU A 69 -0.37 0.92 -2.55
C LEU A 69 -0.71 2.40 -2.34
N ALA A 70 -0.50 3.19 -3.37
CA ALA A 70 -0.92 4.59 -3.38
C ALA A 70 -2.44 4.70 -3.61
N HIS A 71 -3.00 5.88 -3.35
CA HIS A 71 -4.39 6.21 -3.66
C HIS A 71 -4.73 5.98 -5.15
N ASP A 72 -3.80 6.27 -6.06
CA ASP A 72 -3.80 5.78 -7.45
C ASP A 72 -3.00 4.47 -7.48
N PRO A 73 -3.56 3.34 -7.96
CA PRO A 73 -2.92 2.03 -7.91
C PRO A 73 -1.65 1.90 -8.77
N LEU A 74 -1.28 2.93 -9.56
CA LEU A 74 -0.06 2.99 -10.36
C LEU A 74 0.08 1.79 -11.31
N VAL A 75 -0.98 1.49 -12.05
CA VAL A 75 -1.02 0.47 -13.09
C VAL A 75 -1.05 1.12 -14.48
N TYR A 76 -0.39 0.49 -15.44
CA TYR A 76 -0.35 0.98 -16.83
C TYR A 76 -1.66 0.60 -17.54
N ARG A 77 -2.46 1.60 -17.89
CA ARG A 77 -3.79 1.41 -18.46
C ARG A 77 -3.79 0.83 -19.88
N GLU A 78 -2.70 1.05 -20.62
CA GLU A 78 -2.53 0.54 -21.99
C GLU A 78 -2.08 -0.93 -22.04
N LEU A 79 -1.63 -1.45 -20.90
CA LEU A 79 -1.23 -2.84 -20.73
C LEU A 79 -2.38 -3.68 -20.18
N THR A 80 -2.31 -4.98 -20.38
CA THR A 80 -3.16 -5.97 -19.74
C THR A 80 -2.69 -6.22 -18.29
N PRO A 81 -3.51 -6.83 -17.41
CA PRO A 81 -3.07 -7.29 -16.08
C PRO A 81 -1.80 -8.15 -16.13
N LEU A 82 -1.78 -9.11 -17.04
CA LEU A 82 -0.65 -10.00 -17.20
C LEU A 82 0.64 -9.25 -17.60
N GLU A 83 0.54 -8.31 -18.54
CA GLU A 83 1.67 -7.46 -18.95
C GLU A 83 2.12 -6.53 -17.84
N ASN A 84 1.18 -5.90 -17.10
CA ASN A 84 1.49 -5.08 -15.94
C ASN A 84 2.32 -5.86 -14.91
N LEU A 85 1.83 -7.00 -14.46
CA LEU A 85 2.50 -7.78 -13.43
C LEU A 85 3.83 -8.37 -13.93
N ASN A 86 3.91 -8.78 -15.18
CA ASN A 86 5.17 -9.22 -15.78
C ASN A 86 6.21 -8.08 -15.86
N LEU A 87 5.79 -6.86 -16.19
CA LEU A 87 6.67 -5.69 -16.20
C LEU A 87 7.23 -5.42 -14.79
N PHE A 88 6.36 -5.33 -13.78
CA PHE A 88 6.79 -5.11 -12.39
C PHE A 88 7.63 -6.28 -11.85
N GLY A 89 7.28 -7.52 -12.21
CA GLY A 89 8.07 -8.70 -11.83
C GLY A 89 9.49 -8.69 -12.38
N ARG A 90 9.68 -8.15 -13.61
CA ARG A 90 11.03 -7.91 -14.17
C ARG A 90 11.77 -6.81 -13.41
N LEU A 91 11.09 -5.70 -13.11
CA LEU A 91 11.67 -4.58 -12.34
C LEU A 91 12.11 -5.01 -10.93
N TYR A 92 11.32 -5.87 -10.28
CA TYR A 92 11.64 -6.45 -8.96
C TYR A 92 12.61 -7.64 -9.05
N ARG A 93 13.00 -8.08 -10.26
CA ARG A 93 13.90 -9.23 -10.51
C ARG A 93 13.38 -10.52 -9.88
N ILE A 94 12.07 -10.76 -9.96
CA ILE A 94 11.43 -11.96 -9.43
C ILE A 94 11.68 -13.12 -10.40
N PRO A 95 12.35 -14.19 -9.96
CA PRO A 95 12.49 -15.41 -10.78
C PRO A 95 11.13 -16.13 -10.87
N GLU A 96 10.96 -16.95 -11.92
CA GLU A 96 9.78 -17.84 -12.10
C GLU A 96 8.41 -17.15 -11.85
N ARG A 97 8.34 -15.87 -12.17
CA ARG A 97 7.21 -14.98 -11.87
C ARG A 97 5.88 -15.38 -12.51
N GLY A 98 5.91 -16.24 -13.55
CA GLY A 98 4.69 -16.61 -14.28
C GLY A 98 3.64 -17.29 -13.40
N GLU A 99 4.05 -18.26 -12.59
CA GLU A 99 3.16 -18.94 -11.65
C GLU A 99 2.65 -17.97 -10.57
N HIS A 100 3.54 -17.18 -9.98
CA HIS A 100 3.18 -16.22 -8.96
C HIS A 100 2.22 -15.13 -9.46
N VAL A 101 2.40 -14.65 -10.69
CA VAL A 101 1.48 -13.72 -11.35
C VAL A 101 0.12 -14.37 -11.54
N GLY A 102 0.08 -15.64 -12.00
CA GLY A 102 -1.17 -16.38 -12.15
C GLY A 102 -1.95 -16.49 -10.84
N MET A 103 -1.28 -16.95 -9.77
CA MET A 103 -1.89 -17.08 -8.44
C MET A 103 -2.46 -15.75 -7.92
N LEU A 104 -1.76 -14.63 -8.12
CA LEU A 104 -2.26 -13.32 -7.70
C LEU A 104 -3.48 -12.89 -8.51
N LEU A 105 -3.47 -13.09 -9.83
CA LEU A 105 -4.63 -12.74 -10.68
C LEU A 105 -5.85 -13.59 -10.34
N GLU A 106 -5.68 -14.88 -10.06
CA GLU A 106 -6.76 -15.76 -9.58
C GLU A 106 -7.28 -15.30 -8.22
N ARG A 107 -6.38 -15.08 -7.25
CA ARG A 107 -6.72 -14.63 -5.91
C ARG A 107 -7.55 -13.35 -5.88
N PHE A 108 -7.24 -12.39 -6.77
CA PHE A 108 -7.93 -11.11 -6.83
C PHE A 108 -9.03 -11.04 -7.90
N GLY A 109 -9.48 -12.20 -8.44
CA GLY A 109 -10.59 -12.30 -9.37
C GLY A 109 -10.34 -11.59 -10.71
N LEU A 110 -9.09 -11.57 -11.17
CA LEU A 110 -8.68 -10.91 -12.42
C LEU A 110 -8.17 -11.88 -13.48
N TRP A 111 -8.23 -13.20 -13.22
CA TRP A 111 -7.69 -14.21 -14.13
C TRP A 111 -8.41 -14.24 -15.47
N ASP A 112 -9.73 -14.17 -15.48
CA ASP A 112 -10.53 -14.26 -16.72
C ASP A 112 -10.33 -13.06 -17.64
N VAL A 113 -10.01 -11.90 -17.07
CA VAL A 113 -9.76 -10.65 -17.77
C VAL A 113 -8.28 -10.33 -17.97
N ARG A 114 -7.39 -11.28 -17.69
CA ARG A 114 -5.92 -11.07 -17.70
C ARG A 114 -5.34 -10.61 -19.03
N HIS A 115 -6.07 -10.78 -20.14
CA HIS A 115 -5.68 -10.37 -21.49
C HIS A 115 -6.42 -9.11 -21.97
N GLU A 116 -7.34 -8.55 -21.18
CA GLU A 116 -8.02 -7.31 -21.50
C GLU A 116 -7.18 -6.11 -21.08
N ARG A 117 -7.29 -4.99 -21.79
CA ARG A 117 -6.57 -3.77 -21.40
C ARG A 117 -7.12 -3.18 -20.11
N VAL A 118 -6.25 -2.73 -19.23
CA VAL A 118 -6.63 -2.09 -17.96
C VAL A 118 -7.43 -0.79 -18.19
N SER A 119 -7.35 -0.18 -19.37
CA SER A 119 -8.18 0.98 -19.73
C SER A 119 -9.69 0.70 -19.72
N SER A 120 -10.12 -0.56 -19.89
CA SER A 120 -11.52 -1.00 -19.81
C SER A 120 -11.97 -1.32 -18.37
N PHE A 121 -11.03 -1.35 -17.41
CA PHE A 121 -11.32 -1.79 -16.05
C PHE A 121 -12.09 -0.74 -15.24
N SER A 122 -13.00 -1.21 -14.40
CA SER A 122 -13.57 -0.41 -13.31
C SER A 122 -12.47 0.05 -12.34
N ARG A 123 -12.75 1.08 -11.55
CA ARG A 123 -11.82 1.53 -10.51
C ARG A 123 -11.49 0.42 -9.50
N GLY A 124 -12.48 -0.41 -9.14
CA GLY A 124 -12.28 -1.55 -8.25
C GLY A 124 -11.35 -2.62 -8.84
N MET A 125 -11.49 -2.94 -10.13
CA MET A 125 -10.58 -3.85 -10.82
C MET A 125 -9.16 -3.28 -10.89
N GLN A 126 -9.00 -1.99 -11.15
CA GLN A 126 -7.69 -1.32 -11.13
C GLN A 126 -7.06 -1.37 -9.72
N GLN A 127 -7.87 -1.17 -8.68
CA GLN A 127 -7.41 -1.27 -7.28
C GLN A 127 -6.97 -2.69 -6.94
N ARG A 128 -7.74 -3.71 -7.33
CA ARG A 128 -7.38 -5.13 -7.17
C ARG A 128 -6.07 -5.46 -7.92
N LEU A 129 -5.88 -4.95 -9.12
CA LEU A 129 -4.61 -5.10 -9.85
C LEU A 129 -3.45 -4.38 -9.15
N GLY A 130 -3.70 -3.20 -8.55
CA GLY A 130 -2.73 -2.50 -7.71
C GLY A 130 -2.30 -3.33 -6.51
N LEU A 131 -3.23 -4.05 -5.87
CA LEU A 131 -2.91 -4.99 -4.78
C LEU A 131 -2.05 -6.16 -5.29
N CYS A 132 -2.37 -6.76 -6.44
CA CYS A 132 -1.52 -7.78 -7.06
C CYS A 132 -0.10 -7.27 -7.28
N ARG A 133 0.06 -6.05 -7.82
CA ARG A 133 1.36 -5.41 -8.05
C ARG A 133 2.16 -5.25 -6.76
N VAL A 134 1.50 -4.80 -5.69
CA VAL A 134 2.14 -4.58 -4.39
C VAL A 134 2.57 -5.89 -3.75
N LEU A 135 1.79 -6.96 -3.91
CA LEU A 135 2.08 -8.27 -3.34
C LEU A 135 3.08 -9.10 -4.15
N LEU A 136 3.36 -8.69 -5.38
CA LEU A 136 4.15 -9.47 -6.35
C LEU A 136 5.54 -9.85 -5.84
N HIS A 137 6.18 -9.01 -5.01
CA HIS A 137 7.51 -9.25 -4.44
C HIS A 137 7.46 -9.73 -2.97
N ALA A 138 6.28 -10.22 -2.53
CA ALA A 138 6.06 -10.77 -1.19
C ALA A 138 6.59 -9.85 -0.05
N PRO A 139 6.16 -8.58 0.04
CA PRO A 139 6.68 -7.64 1.00
C PRO A 139 6.33 -8.03 2.43
N GLN A 140 7.24 -7.74 3.37
CA GLN A 140 7.00 -7.90 4.81
C GLN A 140 6.15 -6.74 5.37
N PHE A 141 6.27 -5.54 4.79
CA PHE A 141 5.54 -4.34 5.19
C PHE A 141 4.59 -3.89 4.08
N LEU A 142 3.30 -3.82 4.38
CA LEU A 142 2.28 -3.26 3.49
C LEU A 142 1.91 -1.85 3.95
N LEU A 143 2.13 -0.88 3.10
CA LEU A 143 1.72 0.51 3.29
C LEU A 143 0.58 0.79 2.32
N LEU A 144 -0.63 1.00 2.83
CA LEU A 144 -1.85 1.09 2.04
C LEU A 144 -2.54 2.44 2.27
N ASP A 145 -2.65 3.23 1.21
CA ASP A 145 -3.26 4.56 1.22
C ASP A 145 -4.68 4.50 0.67
N GLU A 146 -5.68 4.63 1.56
CA GLU A 146 -7.11 4.52 1.26
C GLU A 146 -7.47 3.23 0.49
N PRO A 147 -7.05 2.04 0.96
CA PRO A 147 -7.09 0.83 0.15
C PRO A 147 -8.51 0.31 -0.15
N PHE A 148 -9.51 0.72 0.64
CA PHE A 148 -10.91 0.34 0.45
C PHE A 148 -11.63 1.18 -0.61
N ASN A 149 -11.04 2.32 -1.00
CA ASN A 149 -11.65 3.19 -1.99
C ASN A 149 -11.88 2.46 -3.32
N ALA A 150 -13.09 2.60 -3.84
CA ALA A 150 -13.54 2.02 -5.10
C ALA A 150 -13.62 0.48 -5.15
N LEU A 151 -13.35 -0.25 -4.06
CA LEU A 151 -13.58 -1.69 -4.01
C LEU A 151 -15.08 -1.99 -3.88
N ASP A 152 -15.52 -3.00 -4.62
CA ASP A 152 -16.82 -3.64 -4.45
C ASP A 152 -16.80 -4.59 -3.23
N ALA A 153 -17.91 -5.24 -2.94
CA ALA A 153 -18.02 -6.15 -1.80
C ALA A 153 -17.00 -7.32 -1.87
N GLU A 154 -16.77 -7.85 -3.07
CA GLU A 154 -15.78 -8.91 -3.30
C GLU A 154 -14.36 -8.39 -3.04
N GLY A 155 -13.96 -7.28 -3.65
CA GLY A 155 -12.64 -6.67 -3.44
C GLY A 155 -12.39 -6.28 -1.99
N THR A 156 -13.42 -5.79 -1.28
CA THR A 156 -13.36 -5.49 0.15
C THR A 156 -13.09 -6.77 0.96
N SER A 157 -13.80 -7.86 0.67
CA SER A 157 -13.58 -9.15 1.36
C SER A 157 -12.18 -9.70 1.13
N LEU A 158 -11.65 -9.58 -0.10
CA LEU A 158 -10.28 -9.99 -0.43
C LEU A 158 -9.23 -9.16 0.32
N LEU A 159 -9.43 -7.85 0.43
CA LEU A 159 -8.55 -6.98 1.20
C LEU A 159 -8.63 -7.28 2.70
N ASP A 160 -9.82 -7.49 3.26
CA ASP A 160 -10.00 -7.87 4.65
C ASP A 160 -9.28 -9.19 4.99
N ALA A 161 -9.35 -10.17 4.10
CA ALA A 161 -8.62 -11.43 4.24
C ALA A 161 -7.10 -11.19 4.21
N LEU A 162 -6.61 -10.36 3.28
CA LEU A 162 -5.19 -9.99 3.17
C LEU A 162 -4.66 -9.33 4.45
N LEU A 163 -5.42 -8.39 5.02
CA LEU A 163 -5.00 -7.65 6.22
C LEU A 163 -4.95 -8.51 7.49
N ARG A 164 -5.60 -9.68 7.49
CA ARG A 164 -5.61 -10.65 8.59
C ARG A 164 -4.54 -11.73 8.45
N GLU A 165 -3.81 -11.77 7.36
CA GLU A 165 -2.72 -12.73 7.16
C GLU A 165 -1.60 -12.49 8.17
N PRO A 166 -1.14 -13.52 8.89
CA PRO A 166 -0.07 -13.39 9.87
C PRO A 166 1.29 -13.15 9.20
N GLY A 167 2.24 -12.66 9.98
CA GLY A 167 3.64 -12.53 9.55
C GLY A 167 3.91 -11.35 8.63
N ARG A 168 3.01 -10.37 8.59
CA ARG A 168 3.17 -9.15 7.79
C ARG A 168 2.74 -7.92 8.59
N ALA A 169 3.58 -6.90 8.58
CA ALA A 169 3.23 -5.62 9.15
C ALA A 169 2.40 -4.78 8.17
N CYS A 170 1.42 -4.05 8.69
CA CYS A 170 0.56 -3.19 7.90
C CYS A 170 0.56 -1.75 8.43
N VAL A 171 0.57 -0.78 7.52
CA VAL A 171 0.25 0.62 7.80
C VAL A 171 -0.90 1.01 6.89
N VAL A 172 -2.05 1.29 7.45
CA VAL A 172 -3.26 1.63 6.69
C VAL A 172 -3.66 3.07 7.00
N ALA A 173 -3.65 3.92 5.97
CA ALA A 173 -4.24 5.25 6.05
C ALA A 173 -5.66 5.19 5.48
N THR A 174 -6.65 5.60 6.28
CA THR A 174 -8.05 5.58 5.83
C THR A 174 -8.89 6.63 6.54
N HIS A 175 -9.96 7.03 5.89
CA HIS A 175 -11.03 7.84 6.46
C HIS A 175 -12.20 6.99 7.03
N GLU A 176 -12.15 5.64 6.85
CA GLU A 176 -13.10 4.66 7.40
C GLU A 176 -12.38 3.77 8.45
N PRO A 177 -11.94 4.34 9.59
CA PRO A 177 -11.09 3.61 10.54
C PRO A 177 -11.79 2.41 11.19
N GLU A 178 -13.11 2.41 11.29
CA GLU A 178 -13.92 1.35 11.89
C GLU A 178 -13.74 0.00 11.21
N ARG A 179 -13.44 -0.01 9.91
CA ARG A 179 -13.21 -1.24 9.14
C ARG A 179 -12.03 -2.06 9.66
N VAL A 180 -10.98 -1.38 10.11
CA VAL A 180 -9.72 -2.01 10.51
C VAL A 180 -9.32 -1.73 11.96
N ALA A 181 -10.19 -1.05 12.71
CA ALA A 181 -9.91 -0.64 14.09
C ALA A 181 -9.57 -1.82 15.02
N ASN A 182 -10.15 -2.99 14.75
CA ASN A 182 -9.93 -4.22 15.51
C ASN A 182 -8.62 -4.94 15.16
N LEU A 183 -7.95 -4.56 14.06
CA LEU A 183 -6.64 -5.09 13.67
C LEU A 183 -5.51 -4.19 14.19
N ALA A 184 -5.80 -2.94 14.51
CA ALA A 184 -4.80 -1.94 14.85
C ALA A 184 -4.13 -2.24 16.20
N THR A 185 -2.82 -2.44 16.19
CA THR A 185 -1.96 -2.53 17.39
C THR A 185 -1.45 -1.15 17.82
N ALA A 186 -1.45 -0.19 16.89
CA ALA A 186 -1.09 1.21 17.14
C ALA A 186 -1.97 2.15 16.30
N ARG A 187 -2.15 3.39 16.77
CA ARG A 187 -2.93 4.41 16.06
C ARG A 187 -2.19 5.73 16.04
N LEU A 188 -2.22 6.39 14.86
CA LEU A 188 -1.73 7.74 14.67
C LEU A 188 -2.87 8.59 14.07
N ALA A 189 -3.25 9.64 14.77
CA ALA A 189 -4.28 10.56 14.31
C ALA A 189 -3.65 11.91 13.92
N PHE A 190 -3.87 12.34 12.70
CA PHE A 190 -3.61 13.70 12.28
C PHE A 190 -4.82 14.58 12.61
N ALA A 191 -4.53 15.79 13.09
CA ALA A 191 -5.54 16.83 13.36
C ALA A 191 -5.82 17.68 12.11
#